data_e131dc106c0639506011a672a1b003f5
#
_entry.id   e131dc106c0639506011a672a1b003f5
#
_cell.length_a   1.000
_cell.length_b   1.000
_cell.length_c   1.000
_cell.angle_alpha   90.00
_cell.angle_beta   90.00
_cell.angle_gamma   90.00
#
_symmetry.space_group_name_H-M   'P 1'
#
loop_
_entity.id
_entity.type
_entity.pdbx_description
1 polymer ?
#
loop_
_entity_poly.entity_id
_entity_poly.type
_entity_poly.pdbx_seq_one_letter_code
_entity_poly.pdbx_strand_id
1 'polypeptide(L)' 'MFPRHVNPMQWQLAMDYARQACARIFRDGGSASDALSAFNLAPPTTAPDWNTSVNRIAEALCVSQQRKAA' A
#
# COMPACT_ATOMS: atom_id res chain seq x y z
N MET A 1 -3.23 4.16 12.29
CA MET A 1 -2.51 5.44 12.46
C MET A 1 -1.67 5.73 11.23
N PHE A 2 -1.67 6.95 10.78
CA PHE A 2 -0.90 7.36 9.60
C PHE A 2 0.33 8.17 10.02
N PRO A 3 1.36 8.27 9.15
CA PRO A 3 2.55 9.04 9.47
C PRO A 3 2.23 10.52 9.75
N ARG A 4 3.00 11.11 10.65
CA ARG A 4 2.75 12.48 11.09
C ARG A 4 2.78 13.51 9.98
N HIS A 5 3.69 13.31 9.03
CA HIS A 5 3.92 14.28 7.96
C HIS A 5 3.01 14.07 6.77
N VAL A 6 2.07 13.15 6.87
CA VAL A 6 1.15 12.86 5.77
C VAL A 6 -0.18 13.53 6.05
N ASN A 7 -0.71 14.21 5.04
CA ASN A 7 -2.03 14.81 5.12
C ASN A 7 -3.08 13.70 5.26
N PRO A 8 -4.01 13.79 6.24
CA PRO A 8 -5.03 12.75 6.42
C PRO A 8 -5.84 12.45 5.17
N MET A 9 -6.12 13.46 4.36
CA MET A 9 -6.87 13.25 3.13
C MET A 9 -6.06 12.47 2.11
N GLN A 10 -4.77 12.76 1.99
CA GLN A 10 -3.88 12.01 1.10
C GLN A 10 -3.75 10.57 1.56
N TRP A 11 -3.65 10.37 2.87
CA TRP A 11 -3.59 9.02 3.43
C TRP A 11 -4.85 8.23 3.09
N GLN A 12 -6.02 8.89 3.24
CA GLN A 12 -7.29 8.26 2.93
C GLN A 12 -7.35 7.82 1.47
N LEU A 13 -6.94 8.70 0.56
CA LEU A 13 -6.92 8.40 -0.86
C LEU A 13 -5.95 7.27 -1.18
N ALA A 14 -4.79 7.28 -0.55
CA ALA A 14 -3.79 6.23 -0.73
C ALA A 14 -4.32 4.89 -0.24
N MET A 15 -5.00 4.88 0.90
CA MET A 15 -5.61 3.67 1.44
C MET A 15 -6.69 3.12 0.51
N ASP A 16 -7.53 4.00 -0.03
CA ASP A 16 -8.58 3.58 -0.96
C ASP A 16 -7.96 2.95 -2.21
N TYR A 17 -6.93 3.58 -2.75
CA TYR A 17 -6.24 3.04 -3.91
C TYR A 17 -5.60 1.70 -3.60
N ALA A 18 -4.94 1.60 -2.45
CA ALA A 18 -4.28 0.36 -2.04
C ALA A 18 -5.29 -0.77 -1.87
N ARG A 19 -6.44 -0.48 -1.28
CA ARG A 19 -7.50 -1.47 -1.13
C ARG A 19 -8.01 -1.97 -2.47
N GLN A 20 -8.22 -1.06 -3.40
CA GLN A 20 -8.68 -1.44 -4.74
C GLN A 20 -7.66 -2.30 -5.47
N ALA A 21 -6.39 -1.94 -5.36
CA ALA A 21 -5.32 -2.72 -5.97
C ALA A 21 -5.24 -4.12 -5.38
N CYS A 22 -5.33 -4.22 -4.06
CA CYS A 22 -5.31 -5.51 -3.38
C CYS A 22 -6.54 -6.35 -3.73
N ALA A 23 -7.70 -5.71 -3.85
CA ALA A 23 -8.91 -6.42 -4.22
C ALA A 23 -8.80 -7.05 -5.62
N ARG A 24 -8.18 -6.34 -6.56
CA ARG A 24 -7.95 -6.87 -7.90
C ARG A 24 -7.03 -8.07 -7.86
N ILE A 25 -5.94 -7.96 -7.10
CA ILE A 25 -4.98 -9.04 -6.98
C ILE A 25 -5.61 -10.26 -6.34
N PHE A 26 -6.43 -10.04 -5.31
CA PHE A 26 -7.16 -11.12 -4.66
C PHE A 26 -8.12 -11.81 -5.64
N ARG A 27 -8.82 -11.02 -6.44
CA ARG A 27 -9.76 -11.56 -7.42
C ARG A 27 -9.06 -12.41 -8.47
N ASP A 28 -7.84 -12.02 -8.84
CA ASP A 28 -7.05 -12.74 -9.83
C ASP A 28 -6.31 -13.95 -9.25
N GLY A 29 -6.53 -14.24 -7.96
CA GLY A 29 -5.92 -15.38 -7.32
C GLY A 29 -4.56 -15.10 -6.69
N GLY A 30 -4.17 -13.84 -6.59
CA GLY A 30 -2.90 -13.46 -5.98
C GLY A 30 -2.97 -13.40 -4.47
N SER A 31 -1.81 -13.25 -3.83
CA SER A 31 -1.68 -13.17 -2.38
C SER A 31 -1.31 -11.76 -1.95
N ALA A 32 -1.30 -11.54 -0.62
CA ALA A 32 -0.86 -10.27 -0.06
C ALA A 32 0.60 -9.97 -0.41
N SER A 33 1.44 -10.99 -0.47
CA SER A 33 2.83 -10.84 -0.91
C SER A 33 2.89 -10.38 -2.38
N ASP A 34 2.02 -10.92 -3.21
CA ASP A 34 1.97 -10.51 -4.61
C ASP A 34 1.60 -9.04 -4.74
N ALA A 35 0.70 -8.55 -3.88
CA ALA A 35 0.34 -7.15 -3.87
C ALA A 35 1.53 -6.27 -3.54
N LEU A 36 2.33 -6.65 -2.55
CA LEU A 36 3.54 -5.91 -2.20
C LEU A 36 4.53 -5.90 -3.35
N SER A 37 4.74 -7.03 -3.98
CA SER A 37 5.65 -7.15 -5.12
C SER A 37 5.22 -6.27 -6.29
N ALA A 38 3.93 -6.14 -6.52
CA ALA A 38 3.41 -5.31 -7.60
C ALA A 38 3.79 -3.85 -7.44
N PHE A 39 4.07 -3.41 -6.22
CA PHE A 39 4.49 -2.04 -5.94
C PHE A 39 5.98 -1.96 -5.60
N ASN A 40 6.74 -2.98 -5.94
CA ASN A 40 8.18 -3.06 -5.69
C ASN A 40 8.52 -2.98 -4.20
N LEU A 41 7.65 -3.50 -3.35
CA LEU A 41 7.90 -3.55 -1.92
C LEU A 41 8.37 -4.95 -1.55
N ALA A 42 9.42 -5.01 -0.74
CA ALA A 42 9.96 -6.28 -0.30
C ALA A 42 8.97 -6.96 0.64
N PRO A 43 8.63 -8.23 0.41
CA PRO A 43 7.76 -8.94 1.33
C PRO A 43 8.47 -9.19 2.66
N PRO A 44 7.74 -9.17 3.78
CA PRO A 44 8.33 -9.49 5.07
C PRO A 44 8.68 -10.98 5.16
N THR A 45 9.49 -11.34 6.15
CA THR A 45 9.90 -12.73 6.36
C THR A 45 8.72 -13.65 6.62
N THR A 46 7.70 -13.14 7.29
CA THR A 46 6.45 -13.90 7.49
C THR A 46 5.43 -13.46 6.46
N ALA A 47 4.54 -14.36 6.08
CA ALA A 47 3.51 -14.04 5.10
C ALA A 47 2.63 -12.89 5.63
N PRO A 48 2.51 -11.79 4.89
CA PRO A 48 1.71 -10.66 5.34
C PRO A 48 0.22 -10.95 5.16
N ASP A 49 -0.61 -10.29 5.98
CA ASP A 49 -2.05 -10.31 5.72
C ASP A 49 -2.40 -9.14 4.81
N TRP A 50 -3.66 -9.09 4.37
CA TRP A 50 -4.09 -8.05 3.44
C TRP A 50 -4.05 -6.66 4.07
N ASN A 51 -4.34 -6.54 5.37
CA ASN A 51 -4.26 -5.25 6.05
C ASN A 51 -2.85 -4.71 6.04
N THR A 52 -1.86 -5.55 6.31
CA THR A 52 -0.47 -5.14 6.29
C THR A 52 -0.07 -4.68 4.89
N SER A 53 -0.48 -5.42 3.87
CA SER A 53 -0.16 -5.05 2.49
C SER A 53 -0.80 -3.73 2.11
N VAL A 54 -2.06 -3.52 2.45
CA VAL A 54 -2.75 -2.26 2.15
C VAL A 54 -2.03 -1.09 2.82
N ASN A 55 -1.67 -1.23 4.10
CA ASN A 55 -0.98 -0.17 4.82
C ASN A 55 0.38 0.16 4.22
N ARG A 56 1.15 -0.86 3.87
CA ARG A 56 2.46 -0.65 3.28
C ARG A 56 2.38 0.02 1.91
N ILE A 57 1.43 -0.41 1.09
CA ILE A 57 1.22 0.20 -0.21
C ILE A 57 0.81 1.66 -0.06
N ALA A 58 -0.10 1.95 0.88
CA ALA A 58 -0.53 3.33 1.12
C ALA A 58 0.63 4.21 1.57
N GLU A 59 1.49 3.70 2.46
CA GLU A 59 2.68 4.44 2.89
C GLU A 59 3.60 4.75 1.71
N ALA A 60 3.84 3.75 0.87
CA ALA A 60 4.70 3.91 -0.29
C ALA A 60 4.15 4.95 -1.26
N LEU A 61 2.84 4.96 -1.47
CA LEU A 61 2.21 5.94 -2.35
C LEU A 61 2.36 7.35 -1.80
N CYS A 62 2.19 7.52 -0.49
CA CYS A 62 2.34 8.83 0.14
C CYS A 62 3.78 9.33 0.04
N VAL A 63 4.75 8.47 0.29
CA VAL A 63 6.16 8.84 0.20
C VAL A 63 6.50 9.21 -1.24
N SER A 64 6.01 8.45 -2.20
CA SER A 64 6.26 8.72 -3.62
C SER A 64 5.70 10.09 -4.02
N GLN A 65 4.51 10.43 -3.58
CA GLN A 65 3.91 11.72 -3.87
C GLN A 65 4.70 12.87 -3.27
N GLN A 66 5.18 12.70 -2.04
CA GLN A 66 6.00 13.72 -1.41
C GLN A 66 7.29 13.98 -2.17
N ARG A 67 7.92 12.92 -2.67
CA ARG A 67 9.13 13.07 -3.46
C ARG A 67 8.88 13.85 -4.74
N LYS A 68 7.76 13.58 -5.39
CA LYS A 68 7.40 14.29 -6.61
C LYS A 68 7.10 15.75 -6.36
N ALA A 69 6.56 16.07 -5.19
CA ALA A 69 6.23 17.44 -4.84
C ALA A 69 7.47 18.27 -4.51
N ALA A 70 8.54 17.62 -4.16
CA ALA A 70 9.80 18.32 -3.91
C ALA A 70 10.52 18.62 -5.20
#